data_1b09a8c6af655b29b03e2809dfa8f39b
#
_entry.id   1b09a8c6af655b29b03e2809dfa8f39b
#
_cell.length_a   1.000
_cell.length_b   1.000
_cell.length_c   1.000
_cell.angle_alpha   90.00
_cell.angle_beta   90.00
_cell.angle_gamma   90.00
#
_symmetry.space_group_name_H-M   'P 1'
#
loop_
_entity.id
_entity.type
_entity.pdbx_description
1 polymer ?
#
loop_
_entity_poly.entity_id
_entity_poly.type
_entity_poly.pdbx_seq_one_letter_code
_entity_poly.pdbx_strand_id
1 'polypeptide(L)'
;PKICSIDPYAFINFEVNPVDPDWQVDGRWEIAKTTVADLEELNGFYNQTSGGGMSLAATDMLPSSLQAGTLSAEYEKLGFRREIHRMSVRKNGVLKAVTAVNITDLGLNLSELSNAVHIYIVDGTGFTRQDLRLMMSLLAVKFNLERYPAMVYPGEFLDKVNLAADKTYNLMTVNLAHWDDYMRY
;
A
#
# COMPACT_ATOMS: atom_id res chain seq x y z
N PRO A 1 2.08 -9.10 23.82
CA PRO A 1 1.54 -8.16 22.83
C PRO A 1 2.59 -7.07 22.57
N LYS A 2 2.76 -6.68 21.29
CA LYS A 2 3.65 -5.57 20.97
C LYS A 2 2.98 -4.26 21.39
N ILE A 3 3.71 -3.43 22.13
CA ILE A 3 3.23 -2.10 22.57
C ILE A 3 3.37 -1.11 21.42
N CYS A 4 4.50 -1.16 20.71
CA CYS A 4 4.74 -0.35 19.52
C CYS A 4 5.55 -1.11 18.47
N SER A 5 5.56 -0.61 17.25
CA SER A 5 6.47 -1.03 16.20
C SER A 5 6.98 0.16 15.40
N ILE A 6 8.14 -0.02 14.78
CA ILE A 6 8.72 0.91 13.81
C ILE A 6 9.03 0.10 12.57
N ASP A 7 8.31 0.39 11.50
CA ASP A 7 8.38 -0.37 10.26
C ASP A 7 8.86 0.55 9.13
N PRO A 8 10.02 0.26 8.52
CA PRO A 8 10.52 1.04 7.41
C PRO A 8 9.67 0.80 6.16
N TYR A 9 9.41 1.86 5.43
CA TYR A 9 8.86 1.80 4.09
C TYR A 9 9.62 2.69 3.13
N ALA A 10 9.65 2.30 1.89
CA ALA A 10 10.32 3.03 0.84
C ALA A 10 9.33 3.87 0.06
N PHE A 11 9.76 5.05 -0.33
CA PHE A 11 8.99 6.01 -1.10
C PHE A 11 9.66 6.23 -2.45
N ILE A 12 8.89 6.12 -3.52
CA ILE A 12 9.32 6.38 -4.88
C ILE A 12 8.34 7.32 -5.58
N ASN A 13 8.85 8.32 -6.28
CA ASN A 13 8.07 9.09 -7.23
C ASN A 13 8.01 8.33 -8.55
N PHE A 14 6.82 8.02 -8.98
CA PHE A 14 6.60 7.28 -10.20
C PHE A 14 6.07 8.21 -11.28
N GLU A 15 6.84 8.38 -12.36
CA GLU A 15 6.32 8.98 -13.59
C GLU A 15 5.69 7.85 -14.42
N VAL A 16 4.43 8.05 -14.74
CA VAL A 16 3.70 7.11 -15.57
C VAL A 16 4.22 7.23 -17.00
N ASN A 17 5.11 6.34 -17.38
CA ASN A 17 5.39 6.13 -18.77
C ASN A 17 4.29 5.24 -19.36
N PRO A 18 3.81 5.52 -20.60
CA PRO A 18 2.93 4.59 -21.27
C PRO A 18 3.57 3.20 -21.26
N VAL A 19 2.74 2.18 -21.00
CA VAL A 19 3.19 0.79 -21.03
C VAL A 19 3.80 0.57 -22.41
N ASP A 20 5.08 0.25 -22.46
CA ASP A 20 5.75 -0.12 -23.70
C ASP A 20 5.03 -1.37 -24.24
N PRO A 21 4.43 -1.31 -25.44
CA PRO A 21 3.72 -2.46 -26.00
C PRO A 21 4.63 -3.68 -26.21
N ASP A 22 5.94 -3.48 -26.26
CA ASP A 22 6.94 -4.55 -26.35
C ASP A 22 7.35 -5.11 -24.99
N TRP A 23 6.76 -4.64 -23.88
CA TRP A 23 7.01 -5.22 -22.57
C TRP A 23 6.46 -6.65 -22.52
N GLN A 24 7.34 -7.59 -22.78
CA GLN A 24 7.08 -8.99 -22.49
C GLN A 24 7.09 -9.20 -20.97
N VAL A 25 5.92 -9.12 -20.38
CA VAL A 25 5.76 -9.45 -18.97
C VAL A 25 5.56 -10.95 -18.85
N ASP A 26 6.48 -11.58 -18.15
CA ASP A 26 6.37 -13.00 -17.85
C ASP A 26 5.14 -13.28 -16.96
N GLY A 27 4.26 -14.14 -17.43
CA GLY A 27 3.08 -14.59 -16.72
C GLY A 27 1.83 -13.71 -16.91
N ARG A 28 0.70 -14.24 -16.44
CA ARG A 28 -0.60 -13.56 -16.49
C ARG A 28 -0.79 -12.68 -15.27
N TRP A 29 -0.92 -11.39 -15.50
CA TRP A 29 -1.21 -10.39 -14.48
C TRP A 29 -2.69 -10.06 -14.40
N GLU A 30 -3.18 -9.92 -13.19
CA GLU A 30 -4.55 -9.53 -12.89
C GLU A 30 -4.57 -8.49 -11.78
N ILE A 31 -5.30 -7.39 -12.01
CA ILE A 31 -5.57 -6.36 -11.00
C ILE A 31 -7.08 -6.29 -10.80
N ALA A 32 -7.54 -6.74 -9.65
CA ALA A 32 -8.94 -6.78 -9.29
C ALA A 32 -9.20 -6.02 -7.98
N LYS A 33 -10.46 -5.69 -7.72
CA LYS A 33 -10.87 -5.12 -6.43
C LYS A 33 -10.54 -6.11 -5.32
N THR A 34 -9.89 -5.62 -4.26
CA THR A 34 -9.51 -6.43 -3.11
C THR A 34 -10.74 -7.02 -2.41
N THR A 35 -10.65 -8.28 -2.07
CA THR A 35 -11.65 -9.02 -1.30
C THR A 35 -11.24 -9.18 0.16
N VAL A 36 -12.17 -9.63 1.00
CA VAL A 36 -11.87 -9.99 2.39
C VAL A 36 -10.78 -11.07 2.47
N ALA A 37 -10.88 -12.10 1.61
CA ALA A 37 -9.89 -13.19 1.56
C ALA A 37 -8.47 -12.69 1.22
N ASP A 38 -8.35 -11.71 0.32
CA ASP A 38 -7.05 -11.09 -0.01
C ASP A 38 -6.44 -10.38 1.19
N LEU A 39 -7.27 -9.68 1.98
CA LEU A 39 -6.80 -9.00 3.20
C LEU A 39 -6.51 -9.98 4.34
N GLU A 40 -7.19 -11.11 4.40
CA GLU A 40 -6.86 -12.19 5.34
C GLU A 40 -5.50 -12.81 4.99
N GLU A 41 -5.24 -13.07 3.70
CA GLU A 41 -3.93 -13.54 3.21
C GLU A 41 -2.82 -12.53 3.51
N LEU A 42 -3.05 -11.25 3.20
CA LEU A 42 -2.14 -10.15 3.54
C LEU A 42 -1.85 -10.10 5.05
N ASN A 43 -2.88 -10.16 5.87
CA ASN A 43 -2.76 -10.11 7.33
C ASN A 43 -2.00 -11.33 7.87
N GLY A 44 -2.26 -12.52 7.34
CA GLY A 44 -1.54 -13.74 7.67
C GLY A 44 -0.03 -13.61 7.40
N PHE A 45 0.34 -13.02 6.28
CA PHE A 45 1.74 -12.75 5.94
C PHE A 45 2.36 -11.71 6.88
N TYR A 46 1.72 -10.57 7.10
CA TYR A 46 2.27 -9.48 7.91
C TYR A 46 2.28 -9.77 9.41
N ASN A 47 1.43 -10.65 9.91
CA ASN A 47 1.50 -11.10 11.31
C ASN A 47 2.82 -11.79 11.66
N GLN A 48 3.58 -12.25 10.67
CA GLN A 48 4.89 -12.86 10.84
C GLN A 48 6.03 -11.83 10.77
N THR A 49 5.73 -10.58 10.41
CA THR A 49 6.71 -9.49 10.28
C THR A 49 6.66 -8.53 11.47
N SER A 50 7.66 -7.65 11.59
CA SER A 50 7.63 -6.57 12.57
C SER A 50 6.45 -5.62 12.30
N GLY A 51 5.78 -5.16 13.34
CA GLY A 51 4.58 -4.31 13.23
C GLY A 51 3.32 -5.04 12.80
N GLY A 52 3.41 -6.00 11.90
CA GLY A 52 2.36 -6.91 11.51
C GLY A 52 0.98 -6.28 11.38
N GLY A 53 -0.01 -6.83 12.09
CA GLY A 53 -1.37 -6.35 12.09
C GLY A 53 -1.56 -4.91 12.58
N MET A 54 -0.62 -4.36 13.37
CA MET A 54 -0.68 -2.96 13.81
C MET A 54 -0.45 -2.00 12.64
N SER A 55 0.54 -2.28 11.79
CA SER A 55 0.82 -1.48 10.59
C SER A 55 -0.34 -1.54 9.61
N LEU A 56 -0.94 -2.71 9.42
CA LEU A 56 -2.12 -2.89 8.56
C LEU A 56 -3.35 -2.15 9.13
N ALA A 57 -3.54 -2.17 10.46
CA ALA A 57 -4.62 -1.42 11.11
C ALA A 57 -4.46 0.09 10.91
N ALA A 58 -3.24 0.61 11.10
CA ALA A 58 -2.94 2.03 10.96
C ALA A 58 -3.13 2.56 9.52
N THR A 59 -3.10 1.67 8.54
CA THR A 59 -3.23 2.00 7.12
C THR A 59 -4.52 1.51 6.49
N ASP A 60 -5.51 1.14 7.29
CA ASP A 60 -6.82 0.64 6.84
C ASP A 60 -6.74 -0.61 5.93
N MET A 61 -5.79 -1.51 6.19
CA MET A 61 -5.56 -2.72 5.41
C MET A 61 -5.96 -4.01 6.13
N LEU A 62 -6.79 -3.92 7.17
CA LEU A 62 -7.40 -5.08 7.80
C LEU A 62 -8.67 -5.53 7.05
N PRO A 63 -9.07 -6.81 7.15
CA PRO A 63 -10.33 -7.31 6.57
C PRO A 63 -11.55 -6.49 6.99
N SER A 64 -11.61 -6.03 8.24
CA SER A 64 -12.67 -5.16 8.76
C SER A 64 -12.74 -3.78 8.07
N SER A 65 -11.63 -3.31 7.52
CA SER A 65 -11.55 -2.00 6.86
C SER A 65 -12.35 -1.92 5.55
N LEU A 66 -12.69 -3.06 4.93
CA LEU A 66 -13.54 -3.08 3.74
C LEU A 66 -15.00 -2.71 4.05
N GLN A 67 -15.44 -2.90 5.29
CA GLN A 67 -16.79 -2.58 5.73
C GLN A 67 -16.89 -1.16 6.31
N ALA A 68 -15.77 -0.58 6.70
CA ALA A 68 -15.72 0.72 7.35
C ALA A 68 -15.62 1.85 6.33
N GLY A 69 -16.74 2.28 5.77
CA GLY A 69 -16.84 3.47 4.92
C GLY A 69 -16.79 4.82 5.67
N THR A 70 -16.51 4.79 6.97
CA THR A 70 -16.79 5.91 7.89
C THR A 70 -15.97 7.15 7.61
N LEU A 71 -14.67 7.04 7.36
CA LEU A 71 -13.80 8.20 7.21
C LEU A 71 -14.05 8.97 5.89
N SER A 72 -14.29 8.27 4.78
CA SER A 72 -14.66 8.91 3.51
C SER A 72 -15.99 9.65 3.63
N ALA A 73 -16.96 9.07 4.33
CA ALA A 73 -18.26 9.70 4.58
C ALA A 73 -18.16 10.94 5.47
N GLU A 74 -17.25 10.97 6.44
CA GLU A 74 -17.01 12.17 7.25
C GLU A 74 -16.37 13.30 6.44
N TYR A 75 -15.45 12.98 5.52
CA TYR A 75 -14.89 13.95 4.59
C TYR A 75 -15.95 14.51 3.65
N GLU A 76 -16.83 13.67 3.13
CA GLU A 76 -17.92 14.07 2.26
C GLU A 76 -18.88 15.04 2.94
N LYS A 77 -19.23 14.82 4.22
CA LYS A 77 -20.04 15.75 5.03
C LYS A 77 -19.39 17.14 5.16
N LEU A 78 -18.08 17.21 5.11
CA LEU A 78 -17.33 18.46 5.15
C LEU A 78 -17.13 19.09 3.76
N GLY A 79 -17.67 18.47 2.71
CA GLY A 79 -17.53 18.92 1.33
C GLY A 79 -16.18 18.55 0.69
N PHE A 80 -15.47 17.59 1.24
CA PHE A 80 -14.18 17.13 0.75
C PHE A 80 -14.26 15.73 0.16
N ARG A 81 -13.48 15.50 -0.89
CA ARG A 81 -13.32 14.17 -1.49
C ARG A 81 -12.22 13.40 -0.81
N ARG A 82 -12.49 12.16 -0.43
CA ARG A 82 -11.51 11.17 -0.01
C ARG A 82 -11.93 9.79 -0.48
N GLU A 83 -11.13 9.20 -1.32
CA GLU A 83 -11.36 7.87 -1.86
C GLU A 83 -10.15 6.96 -1.56
N ILE A 84 -10.43 5.71 -1.22
CA ILE A 84 -9.43 4.66 -1.09
C ILE A 84 -9.86 3.50 -1.96
N HIS A 85 -9.10 3.21 -3.00
CA HIS A 85 -9.33 2.07 -3.88
C HIS A 85 -8.32 0.97 -3.57
N ARG A 86 -8.80 -0.13 -2.98
CA ARG A 86 -7.98 -1.28 -2.66
C ARG A 86 -8.01 -2.27 -3.82
N MET A 87 -6.82 -2.62 -4.33
CA MET A 87 -6.66 -3.49 -5.49
C MET A 87 -5.69 -4.62 -5.15
N SER A 88 -6.12 -5.85 -5.42
CA SER A 88 -5.27 -7.05 -5.32
C SER A 88 -4.58 -7.31 -6.64
N VAL A 89 -3.29 -7.55 -6.58
CA VAL A 89 -2.42 -7.81 -7.73
C VAL A 89 -1.97 -9.26 -7.69
N ARG A 90 -2.33 -10.01 -8.72
CA ARG A 90 -1.99 -11.43 -8.85
C ARG A 90 -1.13 -11.69 -10.07
N LYS A 91 -0.18 -12.60 -9.93
CA LYS A 91 0.59 -13.15 -11.06
C LYS A 91 0.35 -14.65 -11.11
N ASN A 92 -0.19 -15.15 -12.22
CA ASN A 92 -0.57 -16.55 -12.38
C ASN A 92 -1.51 -17.06 -11.26
N GLY A 93 -2.45 -16.23 -10.82
CA GLY A 93 -3.40 -16.55 -9.76
C GLY A 93 -2.87 -16.38 -8.33
N VAL A 94 -1.56 -16.20 -8.13
CA VAL A 94 -0.94 -16.01 -6.80
C VAL A 94 -0.98 -14.54 -6.42
N LEU A 95 -1.43 -14.23 -5.20
CA LEU A 95 -1.42 -12.87 -4.66
C LEU A 95 0.03 -12.40 -4.45
N LYS A 96 0.42 -11.35 -5.15
CA LYS A 96 1.76 -10.75 -5.08
C LYS A 96 1.80 -9.49 -4.27
N ALA A 97 0.76 -8.68 -4.38
CA ALA A 97 0.64 -7.44 -3.64
C ALA A 97 -0.83 -7.07 -3.42
N VAL A 98 -1.08 -6.30 -2.38
CA VAL A 98 -2.32 -5.54 -2.24
C VAL A 98 -1.96 -4.06 -2.25
N THR A 99 -2.72 -3.25 -2.98
CA THR A 99 -2.46 -1.82 -3.11
C THR A 99 -3.64 -1.02 -2.60
N ALA A 100 -3.37 0.15 -2.02
CA ALA A 100 -4.37 1.15 -1.70
C ALA A 100 -4.05 2.44 -2.45
N VAL A 101 -4.87 2.79 -3.43
CA VAL A 101 -4.79 4.05 -4.17
C VAL A 101 -5.60 5.09 -3.41
N ASN A 102 -4.92 6.06 -2.82
CA ASN A 102 -5.56 7.15 -2.07
C ASN A 102 -5.70 8.37 -2.98
N ILE A 103 -6.92 8.86 -3.10
CA ILE A 103 -7.26 10.05 -3.88
C ILE A 103 -8.02 11.02 -2.97
N THR A 104 -7.47 12.22 -2.83
CA THR A 104 -8.08 13.29 -2.02
C THR A 104 -7.87 14.64 -2.68
N ASP A 105 -8.86 15.53 -2.60
CA ASP A 105 -8.78 16.91 -3.06
C ASP A 105 -8.19 17.85 -1.99
N LEU A 106 -7.99 17.38 -0.79
CA LEU A 106 -7.42 18.19 0.29
C LEU A 106 -5.96 18.51 0.02
N GLY A 107 -5.72 19.79 -0.26
CA GLY A 107 -4.38 20.39 -0.29
C GLY A 107 -3.70 20.50 1.07
N LEU A 108 -4.27 19.94 2.14
CA LEU A 108 -3.62 19.71 3.44
C LEU A 108 -2.63 18.57 3.32
N ASN A 109 -1.85 18.61 2.27
CA ASN A 109 -0.80 17.66 2.04
C ASN A 109 0.40 18.00 2.90
N LEU A 110 0.22 17.87 4.22
CA LEU A 110 1.34 17.89 5.17
C LEU A 110 2.25 16.67 4.96
N SER A 111 1.79 15.69 4.20
CA SER A 111 2.57 14.54 3.79
C SER A 111 2.13 14.07 2.40
N GLU A 112 3.11 13.65 1.60
CA GLU A 112 2.88 13.02 0.29
C GLU A 112 2.04 11.72 0.40
N LEU A 113 1.51 11.42 1.59
CA LEU A 113 0.74 10.22 1.93
C LEU A 113 -0.73 10.30 1.53
N SER A 114 -1.27 11.52 1.39
CA SER A 114 -2.70 11.74 1.16
C SER A 114 -3.12 11.39 -0.27
N ASN A 115 -2.19 11.49 -1.22
CA ASN A 115 -2.37 11.14 -2.63
C ASN A 115 -1.22 10.24 -3.05
N ALA A 116 -1.27 8.99 -2.62
CA ALA A 116 -0.22 8.00 -2.87
C ALA A 116 -0.80 6.61 -3.11
N VAL A 117 -0.05 5.77 -3.82
CA VAL A 117 -0.30 4.34 -3.85
C VAL A 117 0.48 3.67 -2.73
N HIS A 118 -0.20 3.08 -1.79
CA HIS A 118 0.43 2.19 -0.82
C HIS A 118 0.48 0.78 -1.42
N ILE A 119 1.66 0.18 -1.45
CA ILE A 119 1.91 -1.13 -2.03
C ILE A 119 2.40 -2.06 -0.93
N TYR A 120 1.61 -3.06 -0.61
CA TYR A 120 1.94 -4.11 0.36
C TYR A 120 2.32 -5.37 -0.40
N ILE A 121 3.61 -5.69 -0.43
CA ILE A 121 4.10 -6.91 -1.08
C ILE A 121 3.79 -8.10 -0.17
N VAL A 122 3.06 -9.08 -0.69
CA VAL A 122 2.73 -10.34 0.00
C VAL A 122 3.77 -11.40 -0.33
N ASP A 123 4.03 -11.60 -1.62
CA ASP A 123 5.03 -12.54 -2.10
C ASP A 123 5.94 -11.87 -3.14
N GLY A 124 7.13 -11.52 -2.71
CA GLY A 124 8.15 -10.91 -3.57
C GLY A 124 8.86 -11.90 -4.49
N THR A 125 8.57 -13.22 -4.39
CA THR A 125 9.21 -14.23 -5.22
C THR A 125 8.82 -14.07 -6.68
N GLY A 126 9.81 -13.94 -7.56
CA GLY A 126 9.59 -13.74 -8.98
C GLY A 126 8.93 -12.41 -9.34
N PHE A 127 8.90 -11.46 -8.42
CA PHE A 127 8.45 -10.08 -8.67
C PHE A 127 9.66 -9.25 -9.06
N THR A 128 9.64 -8.69 -10.25
CA THR A 128 10.77 -7.93 -10.81
C THR A 128 10.51 -6.43 -10.80
N ARG A 129 11.54 -5.64 -11.10
CA ARG A 129 11.39 -4.20 -11.33
C ARG A 129 10.39 -3.88 -12.45
N GLN A 130 10.37 -4.71 -13.52
CA GLN A 130 9.41 -4.55 -14.61
C GLN A 130 7.98 -4.82 -14.16
N ASP A 131 7.78 -5.85 -13.33
CA ASP A 131 6.49 -6.16 -12.74
C ASP A 131 5.95 -5.01 -11.90
N LEU A 132 6.80 -4.38 -11.08
CA LEU A 132 6.43 -3.20 -10.29
C LEU A 132 6.02 -2.02 -11.19
N ARG A 133 6.78 -1.76 -12.24
CA ARG A 133 6.48 -0.71 -13.22
C ARG A 133 5.16 -0.97 -13.94
N LEU A 134 4.95 -2.21 -14.39
CA LEU A 134 3.70 -2.59 -15.04
C LEU A 134 2.50 -2.38 -14.11
N MET A 135 2.59 -2.88 -12.88
CA MET A 135 1.53 -2.71 -11.89
C MET A 135 1.20 -1.23 -11.68
N MET A 136 2.21 -0.39 -11.52
CA MET A 136 2.02 1.05 -11.34
C MET A 136 1.39 1.70 -12.57
N SER A 137 1.83 1.32 -13.77
CA SER A 137 1.26 1.82 -15.02
C SER A 137 -0.21 1.41 -15.19
N LEU A 138 -0.56 0.18 -14.86
CA LEU A 138 -1.95 -0.31 -14.91
C LEU A 138 -2.85 0.42 -13.90
N LEU A 139 -2.36 0.67 -12.68
CA LEU A 139 -3.09 1.46 -11.68
C LEU A 139 -3.25 2.91 -12.15
N ALA A 140 -2.20 3.50 -12.72
CA ALA A 140 -2.24 4.87 -13.20
C ALA A 140 -3.26 5.05 -14.32
N VAL A 141 -3.30 4.15 -15.30
CA VAL A 141 -4.31 4.17 -16.36
C VAL A 141 -5.72 3.99 -15.77
N LYS A 142 -5.90 3.03 -14.85
CA LYS A 142 -7.20 2.74 -14.24
C LYS A 142 -7.78 3.91 -13.46
N PHE A 143 -6.94 4.69 -12.78
CA PHE A 143 -7.34 5.79 -11.91
C PHE A 143 -7.00 7.18 -12.48
N ASN A 144 -6.56 7.24 -13.74
CA ASN A 144 -6.17 8.47 -14.43
C ASN A 144 -5.13 9.30 -13.65
N LEU A 145 -4.02 8.65 -13.27
CA LEU A 145 -2.96 9.26 -12.50
C LEU A 145 -1.81 9.65 -13.43
N GLU A 146 -1.35 10.90 -13.36
CA GLU A 146 -0.26 11.39 -14.22
C GLU A 146 1.11 11.23 -13.53
N ARG A 147 1.23 11.72 -12.30
CA ARG A 147 2.43 11.63 -11.47
C ARG A 147 2.03 11.16 -10.08
N TYR A 148 2.70 10.13 -9.58
CA TYR A 148 2.17 9.46 -8.42
C TYR A 148 3.26 8.95 -7.48
N PRO A 149 3.25 9.37 -6.21
CA PRO A 149 4.10 8.78 -5.20
C PRO A 149 3.61 7.39 -4.82
N ALA A 150 4.54 6.46 -4.67
CA ALA A 150 4.27 5.12 -4.18
C ALA A 150 5.03 4.85 -2.89
N MET A 151 4.34 4.26 -1.93
CA MET A 151 4.92 3.77 -0.68
C MET A 151 4.94 2.27 -0.72
N VAL A 152 6.11 1.66 -0.59
CA VAL A 152 6.30 0.21 -0.72
C VAL A 152 6.63 -0.40 0.64
N TYR A 153 5.87 -1.43 1.00
CA TYR A 153 6.06 -2.26 2.18
C TYR A 153 6.31 -3.72 1.78
N PRO A 154 7.28 -4.36 2.38
CA PRO A 154 8.35 -3.81 3.21
C PRO A 154 9.33 -2.99 2.35
N GLY A 155 9.99 -1.98 2.96
CA GLY A 155 10.89 -1.06 2.23
C GLY A 155 12.05 -1.76 1.53
N GLU A 156 12.62 -2.79 2.15
CA GLU A 156 13.72 -3.59 1.59
C GLU A 156 13.35 -4.36 0.31
N PHE A 157 12.08 -4.40 -0.07
CA PHE A 157 11.66 -5.00 -1.34
C PHE A 157 12.28 -4.25 -2.53
N LEU A 158 12.45 -2.94 -2.45
CA LEU A 158 13.03 -2.16 -3.55
C LEU A 158 14.48 -2.57 -3.82
N ASP A 159 15.25 -2.91 -2.78
CA ASP A 159 16.62 -3.39 -2.93
C ASP A 159 16.65 -4.72 -3.72
N LYS A 160 15.69 -5.61 -3.45
CA LYS A 160 15.58 -6.90 -4.15
C LYS A 160 15.30 -6.75 -5.64
N VAL A 161 14.62 -5.67 -6.05
CA VAL A 161 14.32 -5.38 -7.45
C VAL A 161 15.25 -4.33 -8.08
N ASN A 162 16.36 -4.01 -7.40
CA ASN A 162 17.35 -3.01 -7.85
C ASN A 162 16.71 -1.66 -8.23
N LEU A 163 15.83 -1.18 -7.38
CA LEU A 163 15.20 0.13 -7.52
C LEU A 163 15.54 1.00 -6.30
N ALA A 164 16.22 2.11 -6.55
CA ALA A 164 16.53 3.05 -5.47
C ALA A 164 15.25 3.73 -4.97
N ALA A 165 15.11 3.83 -3.65
CA ALA A 165 14.09 4.68 -3.06
C ALA A 165 14.49 6.15 -3.15
N ASP A 166 13.53 7.04 -3.42
CA ASP A 166 13.77 8.48 -3.34
C ASP A 166 13.94 8.93 -1.88
N LYS A 167 13.16 8.29 -1.00
CA LYS A 167 13.17 8.52 0.44
C LYS A 167 12.83 7.22 1.18
N THR A 168 13.28 7.11 2.41
CA THR A 168 12.87 6.05 3.33
C THR A 168 12.28 6.69 4.58
N TYR A 169 11.13 6.19 5.01
CA TYR A 169 10.44 6.62 6.22
C TYR A 169 10.23 5.46 7.17
N ASN A 170 9.97 5.78 8.42
CA ASN A 170 9.55 4.81 9.42
C ASN A 170 8.11 5.08 9.81
N LEU A 171 7.25 4.08 9.66
CA LEU A 171 5.92 4.08 10.23
C LEU A 171 6.02 3.63 11.69
N MET A 172 5.77 4.54 12.60
CA MET A 172 5.64 4.21 14.02
C MET A 172 4.17 3.97 14.35
N THR A 173 3.85 2.78 14.82
CA THR A 173 2.51 2.44 15.30
C THR A 173 2.53 2.12 16.78
N VAL A 174 1.52 2.60 17.50
CA VAL A 174 1.36 2.39 18.95
C VAL A 174 0.01 1.71 19.20
N ASN A 175 0.01 0.65 19.99
CA ASN A 175 -1.21 0.01 20.41
C ASN A 175 -1.81 0.76 21.62
N LEU A 176 -2.86 1.53 21.37
CA LEU A 176 -3.50 2.36 22.40
C LEU A 176 -4.10 1.53 23.55
N ALA A 177 -4.39 0.25 23.35
CA ALA A 177 -4.81 -0.62 24.45
C ALA A 177 -3.70 -0.84 25.51
N HIS A 178 -2.45 -0.52 25.16
CA HIS A 178 -1.28 -0.60 26.05
C HIS A 178 -0.62 0.78 26.27
N TRP A 179 -1.39 1.86 26.09
CA TRP A 179 -0.87 3.23 26.19
C TRP A 179 -0.24 3.53 27.55
N ASP A 180 -0.87 3.08 28.64
CA ASP A 180 -0.36 3.28 30.00
C ASP A 180 0.97 2.55 30.23
N ASP A 181 1.17 1.40 29.60
CA ASP A 181 2.43 0.67 29.66
C ASP A 181 3.51 1.41 28.87
N TYR A 182 3.17 1.98 27.70
CA TYR A 182 4.07 2.77 26.89
C TYR A 182 4.55 4.04 27.60
N MET A 183 3.64 4.74 28.33
CA MET A 183 3.94 5.98 29.02
C MET A 183 4.77 5.79 30.31
N ARG A 184 5.02 4.55 30.73
CA ARG A 184 5.88 4.23 31.91
C ARG A 184 7.34 4.01 31.56
N TYR A 185 7.68 3.95 30.29
CA TYR A 185 9.07 3.85 29.79
C TYR A 185 9.59 5.21 29.33
#